data_ee0583028de125eb7426d650db073b41
#
_entry.id   ee0583028de125eb7426d650db073b41
#
_cell.length_a   1.000
_cell.length_b   1.000
_cell.length_c   1.000
_cell.angle_alpha   90.00
_cell.angle_beta   90.00
_cell.angle_gamma   90.00
#
_symmetry.space_group_name_H-M   'P 1'
#
loop_
_entity.id
_entity.type
_entity.pdbx_description
1 polymer ?
#
loop_
_entity_poly.entity_id
_entity_poly.type
_entity_poly.pdbx_seq_one_letter_code
_entity_poly.pdbx_strand_id
1 'polypeptide(L)'
;MKARYIFLVMVAGLLVSCTKAVKVTVTQEVINPCYLGNGIEWDPYDEAIPWGAALSDEDWNTLYERLDYMQPQYVRCMINSPFTYYTGKGFEDGRNSENIKKLLEYCQSRGVMVVYGEYNPPAWEMKGSKEWVEASVRHLNWLVAENGFTCIKHFVIFNEPDGNWASTNGDFAFWKEMVGRFQAEMDKYPALKGQVDIAGPDAVIDYANPASEYDAEGWLKATVENVPEVGIYDMHAYPGQRYVRSGEFEETLKKLKAMVDKPVILGEVGFKYFSDPADSTLAQEYWKRVEGHPFTKGSDCNMMVYDDFYALDMPLLLMSVMNSGFSAAAAWMLDDAMHSNGDSGRIEDIKLWGMWNILGAEVFEDPSQEEVRPWYYTWSLMCRHFPAGSKILELEGDLPENVASTAAQLPDGSYSVAFVNYGSESHPIDLKLPVSFEGYSLQTYHSGLEKKPVSNGRFVLPAQTFAIVSK
;
A
#
# COMPACT_ATOMS: atom_id res chain seq x y z
N MET A 1 72.99 -0.49 -18.59
CA MET A 1 71.77 -0.14 -19.34
C MET A 1 70.68 0.23 -18.32
N LYS A 2 70.33 1.52 -18.26
CA LYS A 2 69.29 2.02 -17.33
C LYS A 2 67.95 2.10 -18.08
N ALA A 3 66.98 1.25 -17.73
CA ALA A 3 65.63 1.33 -18.27
C ALA A 3 64.88 2.48 -17.61
N ARG A 4 64.43 3.46 -18.44
CA ARG A 4 63.55 4.54 -17.99
C ARG A 4 62.09 4.05 -18.15
N TYR A 5 61.39 3.92 -17.04
CA TYR A 5 59.93 3.73 -17.03
C TYR A 5 59.28 5.11 -17.25
N ILE A 6 58.56 5.25 -18.37
CA ILE A 6 57.66 6.39 -18.62
C ILE A 6 56.33 6.06 -17.99
N PHE A 7 55.96 6.81 -16.94
CA PHE A 7 54.62 6.78 -16.35
C PHE A 7 53.70 7.63 -17.28
N LEU A 8 52.79 6.95 -17.98
CA LEU A 8 51.67 7.61 -18.68
C LEU A 8 50.59 7.89 -17.63
N VAL A 9 50.46 9.15 -17.22
CA VAL A 9 49.31 9.61 -16.42
C VAL A 9 48.16 9.82 -17.39
N MET A 10 47.21 8.88 -17.42
CA MET A 10 45.92 9.10 -18.08
C MET A 10 45.12 10.09 -17.22
N VAL A 11 45.06 11.33 -17.67
CA VAL A 11 44.07 12.31 -17.19
C VAL A 11 42.74 11.92 -17.82
N ALA A 12 41.90 11.24 -17.07
CA ALA A 12 40.50 11.08 -17.42
C ALA A 12 39.84 12.45 -17.28
N GLY A 13 39.71 13.13 -18.42
CA GLY A 13 38.95 14.36 -18.54
C GLY A 13 37.48 14.06 -18.20
N LEU A 14 36.98 14.54 -17.09
CA LEU A 14 35.57 14.68 -16.83
C LEU A 14 34.96 15.59 -17.89
N LEU A 15 34.40 14.98 -18.94
CA LEU A 15 33.47 15.67 -19.82
C LEU A 15 32.21 15.96 -18.98
N VAL A 16 32.20 17.11 -18.31
CA VAL A 16 30.98 17.70 -17.78
C VAL A 16 30.15 18.08 -19.02
N SER A 17 29.29 17.14 -19.44
CA SER A 17 28.23 17.46 -20.36
C SER A 17 27.40 18.57 -19.71
N CYS A 18 27.35 19.74 -20.34
CA CYS A 18 26.43 20.82 -19.93
C CYS A 18 25.00 20.41 -20.28
N THR A 19 24.49 19.37 -19.63
CA THR A 19 23.06 19.04 -19.69
C THR A 19 22.30 20.18 -19.02
N LYS A 20 21.38 20.79 -19.78
CA LYS A 20 20.50 21.83 -19.26
C LYS A 20 19.67 21.26 -18.11
N ALA A 21 19.63 21.98 -16.99
CA ALA A 21 18.82 21.53 -15.85
C ALA A 21 17.32 21.41 -16.23
N VAL A 22 16.72 20.33 -15.81
CA VAL A 22 15.27 20.08 -15.95
C VAL A 22 14.58 21.04 -14.98
N LYS A 23 13.74 21.93 -15.51
CA LYS A 23 12.96 22.86 -14.70
C LYS A 23 11.67 22.17 -14.25
N VAL A 24 11.41 22.17 -12.97
CA VAL A 24 10.19 21.65 -12.35
C VAL A 24 9.60 22.72 -11.46
N THR A 25 8.34 23.06 -11.66
CA THR A 25 7.64 24.10 -10.89
C THR A 25 6.43 23.50 -10.20
N VAL A 26 6.33 23.66 -8.89
CA VAL A 26 5.11 23.34 -8.16
C VAL A 26 4.11 24.46 -8.41
N THR A 27 2.96 24.12 -8.99
CA THR A 27 1.89 25.07 -9.28
C THR A 27 0.99 25.30 -8.07
N GLN A 28 -0.06 26.11 -8.23
CA GLN A 28 -1.15 26.26 -7.25
C GLN A 28 -2.40 25.47 -7.64
N GLU A 29 -2.34 24.75 -8.75
CA GLU A 29 -3.47 23.92 -9.21
C GLU A 29 -3.55 22.66 -8.35
N VAL A 30 -4.74 22.41 -7.83
CA VAL A 30 -4.98 21.34 -6.86
C VAL A 30 -5.60 20.14 -7.57
N ILE A 31 -4.89 19.02 -7.58
CA ILE A 31 -5.37 17.73 -8.07
C ILE A 31 -6.32 17.09 -7.04
N ASN A 32 -5.89 17.05 -5.78
CA ASN A 32 -6.70 16.54 -4.68
C ASN A 32 -6.60 17.50 -3.48
N PRO A 33 -7.74 18.09 -3.03
CA PRO A 33 -7.73 19.06 -1.94
C PRO A 33 -7.60 18.43 -0.55
N CYS A 34 -7.83 17.14 -0.43
CA CYS A 34 -7.83 16.44 0.86
C CYS A 34 -7.31 15.01 0.70
N TYR A 35 -5.98 14.88 0.67
CA TYR A 35 -5.32 13.59 0.66
C TYR A 35 -5.44 12.94 2.04
N LEU A 36 -5.80 11.65 2.10
CA LEU A 36 -5.98 10.92 3.36
C LEU A 36 -4.67 10.29 3.86
N GLY A 37 -3.62 10.33 3.02
CA GLY A 37 -2.30 9.82 3.36
C GLY A 37 -2.02 8.44 2.80
N ASN A 38 -0.81 7.95 3.04
CA ASN A 38 -0.36 6.64 2.59
C ASN A 38 -0.40 5.65 3.74
N GLY A 39 -0.71 4.41 3.42
CA GLY A 39 -0.95 3.38 4.40
C GLY A 39 -0.31 2.04 4.06
N ILE A 40 -0.69 1.07 4.83
CA ILE A 40 -0.19 -0.30 4.76
C ILE A 40 -1.29 -1.27 5.18
N GLU A 41 -1.34 -2.42 4.56
CA GLU A 41 -2.06 -3.57 5.09
C GLU A 41 -1.32 -4.08 6.32
N TRP A 42 -2.00 -4.08 7.46
CA TRP A 42 -1.50 -4.60 8.72
C TRP A 42 -2.58 -5.37 9.44
N ASP A 43 -2.52 -6.68 9.35
CA ASP A 43 -3.49 -7.60 9.91
C ASP A 43 -3.04 -8.16 11.26
N PRO A 44 -3.97 -8.66 12.08
CA PRO A 44 -3.62 -9.41 13.27
C PRO A 44 -2.80 -10.66 12.92
N TYR A 45 -1.84 -11.02 13.76
CA TYR A 45 -0.97 -12.19 13.58
C TYR A 45 -1.64 -13.49 14.02
N ASP A 46 -2.94 -13.61 13.81
CA ASP A 46 -3.71 -14.78 14.27
C ASP A 46 -3.29 -16.05 13.53
N GLU A 47 -2.90 -15.94 12.26
CA GLU A 47 -2.45 -17.06 11.43
C GLU A 47 -1.06 -17.57 11.82
N ALA A 48 -0.24 -16.79 12.52
CA ALA A 48 1.05 -17.23 13.05
C ALA A 48 0.89 -18.26 14.19
N ILE A 49 -0.24 -18.21 14.92
CA ILE A 49 -0.52 -19.12 16.04
C ILE A 49 -0.54 -20.60 15.61
N PRO A 50 -1.20 -21.01 14.50
CA PRO A 50 -1.14 -22.38 13.99
C PRO A 50 0.27 -22.86 13.65
N TRP A 51 1.20 -21.96 13.34
CA TRP A 51 2.61 -22.32 13.10
C TRP A 51 3.38 -22.64 14.39
N GLY A 52 2.76 -22.40 15.56
CA GLY A 52 3.39 -22.54 16.84
C GLY A 52 4.29 -21.37 17.24
N ALA A 53 4.21 -20.26 16.49
CA ALA A 53 4.95 -19.03 16.74
C ALA A 53 3.98 -17.90 17.09
N ALA A 54 4.19 -17.24 18.22
CA ALA A 54 3.45 -16.06 18.64
C ALA A 54 4.44 -14.91 18.80
N LEU A 55 4.03 -13.69 18.46
CA LEU A 55 4.87 -12.52 18.64
C LEU A 55 5.19 -12.31 20.11
N SER A 56 6.46 -12.18 20.42
CA SER A 56 6.95 -11.77 21.74
C SER A 56 6.72 -10.26 21.97
N ASP A 57 6.92 -9.82 23.20
CA ASP A 57 6.90 -8.37 23.49
C ASP A 57 8.04 -7.62 22.78
N GLU A 58 9.16 -8.28 22.47
CA GLU A 58 10.29 -7.72 21.71
C GLU A 58 9.90 -7.53 20.24
N ASP A 59 9.19 -8.49 19.64
CA ASP A 59 8.67 -8.38 18.28
C ASP A 59 7.69 -7.22 18.15
N TRP A 60 6.75 -7.09 19.11
CA TRP A 60 5.81 -5.97 19.13
C TRP A 60 6.53 -4.62 19.27
N ASN A 61 7.55 -4.52 20.10
CA ASN A 61 8.34 -3.28 20.22
C ASN A 61 9.06 -2.96 18.91
N THR A 62 9.66 -3.96 18.25
CA THR A 62 10.31 -3.81 16.94
C THR A 62 9.31 -3.34 15.87
N LEU A 63 8.10 -3.91 15.83
CA LEU A 63 7.02 -3.47 14.93
C LEU A 63 6.65 -2.00 15.19
N TYR A 64 6.46 -1.62 16.46
CA TYR A 64 6.10 -0.24 16.79
C TYR A 64 7.20 0.75 16.43
N GLU A 65 8.48 0.43 16.64
CA GLU A 65 9.60 1.28 16.22
C GLU A 65 9.63 1.48 14.71
N ARG A 66 9.41 0.42 13.93
CA ARG A 66 9.35 0.48 12.47
C ARG A 66 8.15 1.29 11.98
N LEU A 67 6.98 1.13 12.60
CA LEU A 67 5.80 1.90 12.28
C LEU A 67 5.92 3.37 12.70
N ASP A 68 6.54 3.66 13.85
CA ASP A 68 6.84 5.03 14.29
C ASP A 68 7.84 5.72 13.35
N TYR A 69 8.75 4.98 12.70
CA TYR A 69 9.59 5.50 11.63
C TYR A 69 8.78 5.73 10.36
N MET A 70 7.91 4.80 9.95
CA MET A 70 7.10 4.90 8.73
C MET A 70 6.06 6.00 8.83
N GLN A 71 5.37 6.13 9.97
CA GLN A 71 4.24 7.04 10.20
C GLN A 71 3.10 6.84 9.21
N PRO A 72 2.55 5.63 9.06
CA PRO A 72 1.41 5.41 8.18
C PRO A 72 0.23 6.25 8.66
N GLN A 73 -0.51 6.82 7.71
CA GLN A 73 -1.70 7.63 8.02
C GLN A 73 -2.98 6.79 7.99
N TYR A 74 -2.89 5.65 7.37
CA TYR A 74 -3.97 4.74 7.08
C TYR A 74 -3.48 3.30 7.25
N VAL A 75 -4.29 2.47 7.88
CA VAL A 75 -4.07 1.03 7.99
C VAL A 75 -5.32 0.33 7.49
N ARG A 76 -5.17 -0.57 6.53
CA ARG A 76 -6.18 -1.58 6.23
C ARG A 76 -5.90 -2.78 7.14
N CYS A 77 -6.92 -3.22 7.89
CA CYS A 77 -6.81 -4.30 8.86
C CYS A 77 -7.92 -5.31 8.61
N MET A 78 -7.57 -6.43 8.04
CA MET A 78 -8.49 -7.50 7.70
C MET A 78 -8.37 -8.66 8.67
N ILE A 79 -9.45 -9.34 8.91
CA ILE A 79 -9.46 -10.53 9.75
C ILE A 79 -9.97 -11.77 9.02
N ASN A 80 -9.53 -12.92 9.49
CA ASN A 80 -10.15 -14.20 9.22
C ASN A 80 -11.02 -14.60 10.40
N SER A 81 -12.33 -14.47 10.26
CA SER A 81 -13.27 -14.73 11.35
C SER A 81 -13.17 -16.14 11.97
N PRO A 82 -12.74 -17.23 11.26
CA PRO A 82 -12.44 -18.52 11.89
C PRO A 82 -11.34 -18.48 12.96
N PHE A 83 -10.34 -17.60 12.81
CA PHE A 83 -9.29 -17.40 13.82
C PHE A 83 -9.69 -16.39 14.89
N THR A 84 -10.55 -15.44 14.57
CA THR A 84 -10.97 -14.37 15.47
C THR A 84 -12.20 -14.78 16.26
N TYR A 85 -13.39 -14.35 15.91
CA TYR A 85 -14.58 -14.49 16.76
C TYR A 85 -15.45 -15.74 16.47
N TYR A 86 -15.21 -16.46 15.37
CA TYR A 86 -15.99 -17.67 15.03
C TYR A 86 -15.36 -18.95 15.57
N THR A 87 -16.14 -19.73 16.32
CA THR A 87 -15.64 -20.95 17.02
C THR A 87 -15.87 -22.24 16.23
N GLY A 88 -16.51 -22.16 15.06
CA GLY A 88 -17.01 -23.33 14.31
C GLY A 88 -18.36 -23.86 14.82
N LYS A 89 -18.86 -23.38 15.96
CA LYS A 89 -20.15 -23.74 16.58
C LYS A 89 -20.98 -22.55 17.02
N GLY A 90 -20.43 -21.36 16.89
CA GLY A 90 -21.01 -20.09 17.33
C GLY A 90 -19.99 -18.98 17.33
N PHE A 91 -20.28 -17.87 17.98
CA PHE A 91 -19.51 -16.65 17.96
C PHE A 91 -19.14 -16.21 19.37
N GLU A 92 -17.89 -15.77 19.53
CA GLU A 92 -17.31 -15.27 20.78
C GLU A 92 -16.48 -14.01 20.50
N ASP A 93 -16.99 -12.83 20.88
CA ASP A 93 -16.44 -11.54 20.47
C ASP A 93 -14.98 -11.31 20.92
N GLY A 94 -14.62 -11.72 22.12
CA GLY A 94 -13.27 -11.54 22.67
C GLY A 94 -12.27 -12.65 22.33
N ARG A 95 -12.65 -13.64 21.52
CA ARG A 95 -11.77 -14.76 21.17
C ARG A 95 -10.60 -14.27 20.32
N ASN A 96 -9.38 -14.71 20.66
CA ASN A 96 -8.13 -14.42 19.91
C ASN A 96 -7.95 -12.93 19.57
N SER A 97 -8.38 -12.03 20.49
CA SER A 97 -8.42 -10.61 20.21
C SER A 97 -7.19 -9.83 20.69
N GLU A 98 -6.18 -10.48 21.24
CA GLU A 98 -5.03 -9.81 21.83
C GLU A 98 -4.19 -9.08 20.77
N ASN A 99 -3.93 -9.72 19.63
CA ASN A 99 -3.16 -9.11 18.54
C ASN A 99 -3.90 -7.93 17.91
N ILE A 100 -5.19 -8.09 17.59
CA ILE A 100 -5.96 -7.00 17.01
C ILE A 100 -6.08 -5.80 17.97
N LYS A 101 -6.17 -6.03 19.28
CA LYS A 101 -6.18 -4.94 20.25
C LYS A 101 -4.86 -4.18 20.27
N LYS A 102 -3.71 -4.87 20.30
CA LYS A 102 -2.39 -4.23 20.22
C LYS A 102 -2.23 -3.38 18.97
N LEU A 103 -2.69 -3.88 17.82
CA LEU A 103 -2.71 -3.16 16.54
C LEU A 103 -3.59 -1.90 16.63
N LEU A 104 -4.83 -2.05 17.07
CA LEU A 104 -5.78 -0.94 17.15
C LEU A 104 -5.38 0.10 18.23
N GLU A 105 -4.77 -0.33 19.34
CA GLU A 105 -4.18 0.56 20.36
C GLU A 105 -3.08 1.43 19.76
N TYR A 106 -2.19 0.83 18.95
CA TYR A 106 -1.19 1.59 18.21
C TYR A 106 -1.85 2.62 17.30
N CYS A 107 -2.75 2.19 16.41
CA CYS A 107 -3.45 3.09 15.49
C CYS A 107 -4.19 4.21 16.21
N GLN A 108 -4.95 3.88 17.25
CA GLN A 108 -5.70 4.84 18.07
C GLN A 108 -4.77 5.88 18.70
N SER A 109 -3.64 5.45 19.27
CA SER A 109 -2.70 6.34 19.97
C SER A 109 -1.93 7.27 19.04
N ARG A 110 -1.78 6.94 17.75
CA ARG A 110 -1.09 7.73 16.72
C ARG A 110 -2.05 8.49 15.81
N GLY A 111 -3.37 8.33 15.98
CA GLY A 111 -4.37 8.97 15.11
C GLY A 111 -4.41 8.38 13.69
N VAL A 112 -3.98 7.14 13.53
CA VAL A 112 -4.02 6.42 12.26
C VAL A 112 -5.44 5.97 11.98
N MET A 113 -5.96 6.29 10.80
CA MET A 113 -7.27 5.82 10.33
C MET A 113 -7.21 4.31 10.03
N VAL A 114 -8.24 3.58 10.42
CA VAL A 114 -8.34 2.15 10.14
C VAL A 114 -9.55 1.87 9.24
N VAL A 115 -9.29 1.19 8.12
CA VAL A 115 -10.29 0.44 7.35
C VAL A 115 -10.25 -0.99 7.84
N TYR A 116 -11.27 -1.39 8.55
CA TYR A 116 -11.40 -2.73 9.14
C TYR A 116 -12.27 -3.61 8.25
N GLY A 117 -12.00 -4.91 8.18
CA GLY A 117 -12.84 -5.78 7.36
C GLY A 117 -12.62 -7.26 7.61
N GLU A 118 -13.34 -8.05 6.83
CA GLU A 118 -13.24 -9.50 6.82
C GLU A 118 -12.89 -9.99 5.40
N TYR A 119 -11.93 -10.91 5.29
CA TYR A 119 -11.58 -11.49 3.99
C TYR A 119 -12.76 -12.24 3.38
N ASN A 120 -13.42 -13.06 4.18
CA ASN A 120 -14.57 -13.86 3.77
C ASN A 120 -15.46 -14.15 4.99
N PRO A 121 -16.72 -14.60 4.77
CA PRO A 121 -17.54 -15.13 5.85
C PRO A 121 -16.84 -16.35 6.49
N PRO A 122 -17.19 -16.70 7.74
CA PRO A 122 -16.56 -17.80 8.49
C PRO A 122 -16.57 -19.15 7.79
N ALA A 123 -17.57 -19.37 6.95
CA ALA A 123 -17.66 -20.46 5.97
C ALA A 123 -18.42 -19.94 4.75
N TRP A 124 -18.05 -20.38 3.56
CA TRP A 124 -18.63 -19.86 2.32
C TRP A 124 -20.16 -20.03 2.23
N GLU A 125 -20.69 -21.08 2.87
CA GLU A 125 -22.13 -21.31 2.97
C GLU A 125 -22.85 -20.23 3.80
N MET A 126 -22.11 -19.52 4.65
CA MET A 126 -22.65 -18.48 5.52
C MET A 126 -22.70 -17.11 4.85
N LYS A 127 -22.20 -16.95 3.62
CA LYS A 127 -22.05 -15.63 2.95
C LYS A 127 -23.33 -14.77 2.92
N GLY A 128 -24.50 -15.38 2.93
CA GLY A 128 -25.81 -14.70 2.99
C GLY A 128 -26.56 -14.91 4.32
N SER A 129 -25.92 -15.49 5.34
CA SER A 129 -26.63 -15.79 6.58
C SER A 129 -26.88 -14.55 7.43
N LYS A 130 -28.05 -14.50 8.04
CA LYS A 130 -28.38 -13.46 9.02
C LYS A 130 -27.47 -13.54 10.26
N GLU A 131 -27.12 -14.76 10.65
CA GLU A 131 -26.29 -15.04 11.81
C GLU A 131 -24.88 -14.43 11.67
N TRP A 132 -24.26 -14.54 10.49
CA TRP A 132 -22.97 -13.91 10.22
C TRP A 132 -23.08 -12.38 10.24
N VAL A 133 -24.06 -11.79 9.55
CA VAL A 133 -24.26 -10.32 9.54
C VAL A 133 -24.38 -9.78 10.97
N GLU A 134 -25.21 -10.41 11.81
CA GLU A 134 -25.41 -9.99 13.20
C GLU A 134 -24.13 -10.17 14.03
N ALA A 135 -23.38 -11.25 13.82
CA ALA A 135 -22.15 -11.53 14.57
C ALA A 135 -21.00 -10.61 14.17
N SER A 136 -20.80 -10.39 12.88
CA SER A 136 -19.76 -9.52 12.35
C SER A 136 -19.97 -8.07 12.82
N VAL A 137 -21.18 -7.53 12.68
CA VAL A 137 -21.48 -6.17 13.15
C VAL A 137 -21.41 -6.05 14.67
N ARG A 138 -21.83 -7.09 15.42
CA ARG A 138 -21.66 -7.13 16.88
C ARG A 138 -20.18 -7.10 17.26
N HIS A 139 -19.32 -7.86 16.56
CA HIS A 139 -17.88 -7.85 16.79
C HIS A 139 -17.27 -6.46 16.50
N LEU A 140 -17.64 -5.84 15.37
CA LEU A 140 -17.26 -4.47 15.05
C LEU A 140 -17.69 -3.48 16.16
N ASN A 141 -18.94 -3.61 16.66
CA ASN A 141 -19.41 -2.79 17.76
C ASN A 141 -18.64 -3.06 19.08
N TRP A 142 -18.27 -4.31 19.33
CA TRP A 142 -17.43 -4.67 20.48
C TRP A 142 -16.05 -3.99 20.40
N LEU A 143 -15.44 -3.93 19.24
CA LEU A 143 -14.18 -3.19 19.03
C LEU A 143 -14.37 -1.68 19.25
N VAL A 144 -15.39 -1.08 18.64
CA VAL A 144 -15.59 0.38 18.65
C VAL A 144 -16.18 0.89 19.95
N ALA A 145 -17.24 0.25 20.46
CA ALA A 145 -17.98 0.74 21.63
C ALA A 145 -17.42 0.23 22.96
N GLU A 146 -17.09 -1.06 23.05
CA GLU A 146 -16.68 -1.67 24.31
C GLU A 146 -15.19 -1.55 24.56
N ASN A 147 -14.36 -1.56 23.48
CA ASN A 147 -12.92 -1.37 23.58
C ASN A 147 -12.45 0.05 23.19
N GLY A 148 -13.34 0.90 22.65
CA GLY A 148 -13.06 2.32 22.43
C GLY A 148 -12.21 2.63 21.18
N PHE A 149 -12.12 1.69 20.22
CA PHE A 149 -11.30 1.87 19.01
C PHE A 149 -12.01 2.72 17.95
N THR A 150 -12.11 4.01 18.21
CA THR A 150 -12.72 5.00 17.32
C THR A 150 -11.84 5.36 16.11
N CYS A 151 -10.64 4.81 16.01
CA CYS A 151 -9.78 4.88 14.82
C CYS A 151 -10.37 4.08 13.64
N ILE A 152 -11.22 3.08 13.88
CA ILE A 152 -11.97 2.37 12.84
C ILE A 152 -13.00 3.33 12.24
N LYS A 153 -12.83 3.66 10.95
CA LYS A 153 -13.69 4.61 10.23
C LYS A 153 -14.48 3.97 9.11
N HIS A 154 -13.98 2.89 8.55
CA HIS A 154 -14.60 2.20 7.43
C HIS A 154 -14.59 0.70 7.65
N PHE A 155 -15.58 0.03 7.06
CA PHE A 155 -15.76 -1.41 7.16
C PHE A 155 -15.89 -2.07 5.79
N VAL A 156 -15.00 -3.02 5.48
CA VAL A 156 -15.05 -3.88 4.29
C VAL A 156 -15.77 -5.18 4.64
N ILE A 157 -16.81 -5.51 3.89
CA ILE A 157 -17.65 -6.70 4.17
C ILE A 157 -17.07 -7.95 3.54
N PHE A 158 -16.58 -7.84 2.30
CA PHE A 158 -15.95 -8.89 1.52
C PHE A 158 -14.70 -8.33 0.85
N ASN A 159 -13.59 -9.02 1.00
CA ASN A 159 -12.40 -8.73 0.22
C ASN A 159 -12.63 -9.17 -1.24
N GLU A 160 -12.36 -8.26 -2.18
CA GLU A 160 -12.35 -8.52 -3.62
C GLU A 160 -13.58 -9.29 -4.14
N PRO A 161 -14.81 -8.78 -3.90
CA PRO A 161 -16.04 -9.51 -4.21
C PRO A 161 -16.26 -9.79 -5.70
N ASP A 162 -15.53 -9.11 -6.58
CA ASP A 162 -15.49 -9.34 -8.02
C ASP A 162 -14.66 -10.59 -8.40
N GLY A 163 -13.76 -11.05 -7.50
CA GLY A 163 -12.88 -12.18 -7.73
C GLY A 163 -13.57 -13.55 -7.66
N ASN A 164 -13.03 -14.54 -8.39
CA ASN A 164 -13.48 -15.93 -8.29
C ASN A 164 -12.96 -16.66 -7.03
N TRP A 165 -12.06 -16.03 -6.30
CA TRP A 165 -11.54 -16.47 -4.99
C TRP A 165 -12.37 -15.97 -3.82
N ALA A 166 -13.29 -15.03 -4.05
CA ALA A 166 -14.25 -14.59 -3.06
C ALA A 166 -15.54 -15.42 -3.08
N SER A 167 -16.20 -15.53 -1.92
CA SER A 167 -17.46 -16.28 -1.82
C SER A 167 -18.60 -15.67 -2.64
N THR A 168 -18.50 -14.40 -3.00
CA THR A 168 -19.41 -13.67 -3.91
C THR A 168 -19.25 -14.09 -5.37
N ASN A 169 -18.03 -14.46 -5.79
CA ASN A 169 -17.68 -14.88 -7.15
C ASN A 169 -18.17 -13.91 -8.24
N GLY A 170 -18.01 -12.61 -8.02
CA GLY A 170 -18.39 -11.59 -9.01
C GLY A 170 -19.89 -11.26 -9.09
N ASP A 171 -20.69 -11.74 -8.16
CA ASP A 171 -22.14 -11.43 -8.11
C ASP A 171 -22.37 -10.06 -7.45
N PHE A 172 -22.42 -9.01 -8.28
CA PHE A 172 -22.67 -7.64 -7.84
C PHE A 172 -24.03 -7.48 -7.14
N ALA A 173 -25.06 -8.13 -7.64
CA ALA A 173 -26.41 -8.01 -7.07
C ALA A 173 -26.45 -8.59 -5.65
N PHE A 174 -25.79 -9.72 -5.43
CA PHE A 174 -25.64 -10.29 -4.10
C PHE A 174 -24.79 -9.40 -3.18
N TRP A 175 -23.64 -8.92 -3.65
CA TRP A 175 -22.80 -7.99 -2.86
C TRP A 175 -23.58 -6.73 -2.43
N LYS A 176 -24.30 -6.09 -3.36
CA LYS A 176 -25.17 -4.94 -3.08
C LYS A 176 -26.23 -5.26 -2.01
N GLU A 177 -26.89 -6.43 -2.11
CA GLU A 177 -27.87 -6.85 -1.09
C GLU A 177 -27.20 -6.95 0.29
N MET A 178 -26.00 -7.54 0.34
CA MET A 178 -25.28 -7.71 1.59
C MET A 178 -24.85 -6.36 2.18
N VAL A 179 -24.40 -5.40 1.37
CA VAL A 179 -24.13 -4.02 1.82
C VAL A 179 -25.33 -3.43 2.54
N GLY A 180 -26.51 -3.51 1.93
CA GLY A 180 -27.75 -3.01 2.55
C GLY A 180 -28.09 -3.73 3.87
N ARG A 181 -27.82 -5.04 3.96
CA ARG A 181 -28.08 -5.82 5.18
C ARG A 181 -27.09 -5.47 6.30
N PHE A 182 -25.80 -5.30 6.00
CA PHE A 182 -24.79 -4.88 6.96
C PHE A 182 -25.06 -3.44 7.43
N GLN A 183 -25.40 -2.53 6.55
CA GLN A 183 -25.76 -1.15 6.93
C GLN A 183 -26.97 -1.14 7.88
N ALA A 184 -28.03 -1.89 7.55
CA ALA A 184 -29.22 -1.98 8.39
C ALA A 184 -28.92 -2.59 9.78
N GLU A 185 -27.93 -3.48 9.86
CA GLU A 185 -27.48 -4.03 11.14
C GLU A 185 -26.64 -3.03 11.92
N MET A 186 -25.68 -2.34 11.26
CA MET A 186 -24.85 -1.30 11.87
C MET A 186 -25.69 -0.15 12.44
N ASP A 187 -26.79 0.22 11.78
CA ASP A 187 -27.70 1.27 12.21
C ASP A 187 -28.41 0.98 13.56
N LYS A 188 -28.39 -0.25 14.03
CA LYS A 188 -28.91 -0.62 15.36
C LYS A 188 -27.96 -0.24 16.49
N TYR A 189 -26.69 0.00 16.19
CA TYR A 189 -25.65 0.29 17.15
C TYR A 189 -25.28 1.79 17.12
N PRO A 190 -25.62 2.56 18.17
CA PRO A 190 -25.36 4.01 18.19
C PRO A 190 -23.88 4.38 18.00
N ALA A 191 -22.95 3.51 18.40
CA ALA A 191 -21.53 3.74 18.26
C ALA A 191 -21.01 3.54 16.83
N LEU A 192 -21.77 2.83 16.00
CA LEU A 192 -21.43 2.59 14.59
C LEU A 192 -22.14 3.57 13.65
N LYS A 193 -23.40 3.87 13.97
CA LYS A 193 -24.26 4.70 13.13
C LYS A 193 -23.67 6.09 12.87
N GLY A 194 -23.28 6.36 11.64
CA GLY A 194 -22.66 7.62 11.21
C GLY A 194 -21.26 7.88 11.80
N GLN A 195 -20.60 6.82 12.33
CA GLN A 195 -19.22 6.84 12.82
C GLN A 195 -18.32 5.92 12.00
N VAL A 196 -18.88 4.82 11.49
CA VAL A 196 -18.22 3.87 10.63
C VAL A 196 -19.03 3.75 9.34
N ASP A 197 -18.40 3.99 8.22
CA ASP A 197 -18.99 3.86 6.89
C ASP A 197 -18.56 2.53 6.25
N ILE A 198 -19.33 2.04 5.26
CA ILE A 198 -18.91 0.90 4.46
C ILE A 198 -17.89 1.38 3.41
N ALA A 199 -16.76 0.67 3.29
CA ALA A 199 -15.83 0.79 2.17
C ALA A 199 -16.16 -0.23 1.07
N GLY A 200 -15.98 0.17 -0.19
CA GLY A 200 -16.21 -0.73 -1.31
C GLY A 200 -16.25 0.00 -2.68
N PRO A 201 -16.32 -0.76 -3.78
CA PRO A 201 -16.60 -2.18 -3.86
C PRO A 201 -15.43 -3.12 -3.57
N ASP A 202 -14.21 -2.64 -3.32
CA ASP A 202 -13.02 -3.49 -3.07
C ASP A 202 -12.63 -4.33 -4.30
N ALA A 203 -12.93 -3.84 -5.50
CA ALA A 203 -12.76 -4.57 -6.75
C ALA A 203 -11.35 -4.41 -7.33
N VAL A 204 -10.85 -5.47 -7.99
CA VAL A 204 -9.46 -5.54 -8.50
C VAL A 204 -9.36 -4.98 -9.91
N ILE A 205 -8.65 -3.86 -10.10
CA ILE A 205 -8.53 -3.13 -11.37
C ILE A 205 -7.92 -4.00 -12.48
N ASP A 206 -6.95 -4.84 -12.14
CA ASP A 206 -6.17 -5.64 -13.09
C ASP A 206 -6.76 -7.04 -13.36
N TYR A 207 -7.98 -7.29 -12.87
CA TYR A 207 -8.61 -8.61 -12.98
C TYR A 207 -9.99 -8.51 -13.62
N ALA A 208 -10.33 -9.50 -14.43
CA ALA A 208 -11.65 -9.66 -15.00
C ALA A 208 -12.16 -11.08 -14.73
N ASN A 209 -13.18 -11.21 -13.89
CA ASN A 209 -13.83 -12.47 -13.61
C ASN A 209 -14.82 -12.82 -14.74
N PRO A 210 -14.63 -13.93 -15.45
CA PRO A 210 -15.57 -14.35 -16.51
C PRO A 210 -17.00 -14.63 -16.02
N ALA A 211 -17.18 -14.86 -14.72
CA ALA A 211 -18.49 -15.08 -14.12
C ALA A 211 -19.19 -13.78 -13.69
N SER A 212 -18.46 -12.66 -13.61
CA SER A 212 -19.00 -11.37 -13.24
C SER A 212 -19.68 -10.68 -14.44
N GLU A 213 -20.79 -9.96 -14.17
CA GLU A 213 -21.44 -9.09 -15.16
C GLU A 213 -20.57 -7.87 -15.50
N TYR A 214 -19.76 -7.43 -14.54
CA TYR A 214 -18.95 -6.21 -14.63
C TYR A 214 -17.45 -6.52 -14.50
N ASP A 215 -16.62 -5.76 -15.21
CA ASP A 215 -15.22 -5.56 -14.88
C ASP A 215 -15.09 -4.56 -13.71
N ALA A 216 -13.88 -4.27 -13.25
CA ALA A 216 -13.65 -3.38 -12.12
C ALA A 216 -14.23 -1.96 -12.32
N GLU A 217 -14.14 -1.42 -13.54
CA GLU A 217 -14.76 -0.13 -13.90
C GLU A 217 -16.28 -0.20 -13.77
N GLY A 218 -16.89 -1.26 -14.26
CA GLY A 218 -18.32 -1.53 -14.14
C GLY A 218 -18.76 -1.72 -12.68
N TRP A 219 -17.98 -2.41 -11.86
CA TRP A 219 -18.22 -2.54 -10.42
C TRP A 219 -18.24 -1.19 -9.73
N LEU A 220 -17.20 -0.34 -9.96
CA LEU A 220 -17.16 1.01 -9.38
C LEU A 220 -18.35 1.85 -9.83
N LYS A 221 -18.62 1.88 -11.12
CA LYS A 221 -19.75 2.65 -11.67
C LYS A 221 -21.10 2.20 -11.12
N ALA A 222 -21.33 0.88 -11.07
CA ALA A 222 -22.57 0.33 -10.53
C ALA A 222 -22.71 0.61 -9.03
N THR A 223 -21.60 0.64 -8.28
CA THR A 223 -21.57 1.04 -6.87
C THR A 223 -21.96 2.50 -6.70
N VAL A 224 -21.36 3.42 -7.46
CA VAL A 224 -21.68 4.85 -7.43
C VAL A 224 -23.17 5.08 -7.72
N GLU A 225 -23.71 4.41 -8.72
CA GLU A 225 -25.10 4.60 -9.17
C GLU A 225 -26.14 3.94 -8.24
N ASN A 226 -25.78 2.87 -7.53
CA ASN A 226 -26.79 2.01 -6.93
C ASN A 226 -26.58 1.68 -5.45
N VAL A 227 -25.44 2.07 -4.84
CA VAL A 227 -25.09 1.68 -3.45
C VAL A 227 -24.70 2.90 -2.62
N PRO A 228 -25.66 3.75 -2.26
CA PRO A 228 -25.40 5.02 -1.53
C PRO A 228 -24.81 4.79 -0.12
N GLU A 229 -24.94 3.59 0.43
CA GLU A 229 -24.41 3.17 1.73
C GLU A 229 -22.88 3.17 1.78
N VAL A 230 -22.21 3.03 0.63
CA VAL A 230 -20.76 3.12 0.55
C VAL A 230 -20.30 4.55 0.84
N GLY A 231 -19.53 4.73 1.91
CA GLY A 231 -19.04 6.05 2.36
C GLY A 231 -17.70 6.44 1.73
N ILE A 232 -16.87 5.46 1.42
CA ILE A 232 -15.59 5.61 0.70
C ILE A 232 -15.48 4.53 -0.37
N TYR A 233 -15.05 4.92 -1.57
CA TYR A 233 -14.80 3.93 -2.62
C TYR A 233 -13.42 3.29 -2.42
N ASP A 234 -13.38 1.97 -2.56
CA ASP A 234 -12.18 1.17 -2.40
C ASP A 234 -11.98 0.27 -3.61
N MET A 235 -10.75 0.26 -4.13
CA MET A 235 -10.32 -0.56 -5.25
C MET A 235 -8.96 -1.17 -4.93
N HIS A 236 -8.61 -2.27 -5.59
CA HIS A 236 -7.29 -2.90 -5.49
C HIS A 236 -6.55 -2.86 -6.81
N ALA A 237 -5.22 -2.80 -6.78
CA ALA A 237 -4.42 -2.78 -8.00
C ALA A 237 -3.06 -3.48 -7.83
N TYR A 238 -2.77 -4.40 -8.74
CA TYR A 238 -1.50 -5.12 -8.83
C TYR A 238 -0.92 -5.06 -10.25
N PRO A 239 -0.61 -3.83 -10.75
CA PRO A 239 -0.17 -3.64 -12.12
C PRO A 239 1.19 -4.27 -12.40
N GLY A 240 1.46 -4.50 -13.69
CA GLY A 240 2.80 -4.79 -14.20
C GLY A 240 3.68 -3.54 -14.23
N GLN A 241 5.00 -3.73 -14.19
CA GLN A 241 5.95 -2.61 -14.12
C GLN A 241 5.82 -1.65 -15.32
N ARG A 242 5.73 -2.19 -16.55
CA ARG A 242 5.64 -1.37 -17.75
C ARG A 242 4.39 -0.50 -17.76
N TYR A 243 3.28 -1.05 -17.31
CA TYR A 243 2.00 -0.33 -17.25
C TYR A 243 2.06 0.91 -16.35
N VAL A 244 2.80 0.81 -15.22
CA VAL A 244 3.04 1.96 -14.33
C VAL A 244 4.05 2.93 -14.96
N ARG A 245 5.18 2.43 -15.48
CA ARG A 245 6.25 3.26 -16.03
C ARG A 245 5.87 3.99 -17.32
N SER A 246 4.92 3.48 -18.10
CA SER A 246 4.39 4.15 -19.30
C SER A 246 3.42 5.30 -18.98
N GLY A 247 2.95 5.40 -17.74
CA GLY A 247 1.90 6.34 -17.35
C GLY A 247 0.47 5.86 -17.64
N GLU A 248 0.29 4.71 -18.31
CA GLU A 248 -1.04 4.16 -18.63
C GLU A 248 -1.85 3.83 -17.37
N PHE A 249 -1.18 3.41 -16.30
CA PHE A 249 -1.83 3.15 -15.00
C PHE A 249 -2.41 4.45 -14.39
N GLU A 250 -1.66 5.55 -14.41
CA GLU A 250 -2.14 6.85 -13.93
C GLU A 250 -3.37 7.32 -14.72
N GLU A 251 -3.39 7.14 -16.05
CA GLU A 251 -4.54 7.50 -16.88
C GLU A 251 -5.76 6.62 -16.57
N THR A 252 -5.56 5.33 -16.28
CA THR A 252 -6.64 4.45 -15.81
C THR A 252 -7.23 4.94 -14.48
N LEU A 253 -6.38 5.29 -13.53
CA LEU A 253 -6.84 5.84 -12.24
C LEU A 253 -7.57 7.17 -12.41
N LYS A 254 -7.11 8.08 -13.27
CA LYS A 254 -7.81 9.34 -13.59
C LYS A 254 -9.21 9.08 -14.15
N LYS A 255 -9.35 8.09 -15.02
CA LYS A 255 -10.63 7.68 -15.57
C LYS A 255 -11.58 7.19 -14.47
N LEU A 256 -11.11 6.32 -13.58
CA LEU A 256 -11.91 5.85 -12.44
C LEU A 256 -12.26 6.99 -11.48
N LYS A 257 -11.28 7.87 -11.18
CA LYS A 257 -11.51 9.05 -10.33
C LYS A 257 -12.60 9.97 -10.87
N ALA A 258 -12.70 10.13 -12.18
CA ALA A 258 -13.72 10.96 -12.82
C ALA A 258 -15.16 10.41 -12.67
N MET A 259 -15.34 9.16 -12.26
CA MET A 259 -16.65 8.52 -12.08
C MET A 259 -17.23 8.70 -10.68
N VAL A 260 -16.39 9.09 -9.69
CA VAL A 260 -16.74 9.07 -8.26
C VAL A 260 -16.98 10.47 -7.71
N ASP A 261 -17.91 10.58 -6.79
CA ASP A 261 -18.29 11.82 -6.08
C ASP A 261 -17.80 11.86 -4.62
N LYS A 262 -17.29 10.74 -4.09
CA LYS A 262 -16.71 10.60 -2.77
C LYS A 262 -15.20 10.30 -2.88
N PRO A 263 -14.44 10.34 -1.78
CA PRO A 263 -13.06 9.86 -1.78
C PRO A 263 -12.96 8.43 -2.31
N VAL A 264 -11.90 8.17 -3.09
CA VAL A 264 -11.56 6.83 -3.59
C VAL A 264 -10.15 6.51 -3.18
N ILE A 265 -9.93 5.30 -2.68
CA ILE A 265 -8.65 4.78 -2.22
C ILE A 265 -8.28 3.51 -2.99
N LEU A 266 -7.01 3.13 -2.90
CA LEU A 266 -6.59 1.77 -3.20
C LEU A 266 -6.33 1.05 -1.87
N GLY A 267 -7.23 0.14 -1.49
CA GLY A 267 -7.15 -0.66 -0.27
C GLY A 267 -5.96 -1.59 -0.27
N GLU A 268 -5.61 -2.10 -1.45
CA GLU A 268 -4.39 -2.87 -1.66
C GLU A 268 -3.66 -2.42 -2.92
N VAL A 269 -2.33 -2.27 -2.79
CA VAL A 269 -1.45 -2.07 -3.95
C VAL A 269 -0.14 -2.84 -3.81
N GLY A 270 0.32 -3.36 -4.95
CA GLY A 270 1.61 -4.02 -5.09
C GLY A 270 1.92 -4.27 -6.56
N PHE A 271 2.99 -4.98 -6.87
CA PHE A 271 3.31 -5.33 -8.26
C PHE A 271 3.19 -6.82 -8.51
N LYS A 272 2.44 -7.18 -9.56
CA LYS A 272 2.46 -8.52 -10.15
C LYS A 272 3.27 -8.47 -11.45
N TYR A 273 4.58 -8.62 -11.35
CA TYR A 273 5.51 -8.50 -12.48
C TYR A 273 5.27 -9.49 -13.62
N PHE A 274 4.58 -10.59 -13.34
CA PHE A 274 4.14 -11.54 -14.36
C PHE A 274 2.90 -11.09 -15.14
N SER A 275 2.22 -10.04 -14.69
CA SER A 275 1.00 -9.54 -15.34
C SER A 275 1.28 -8.72 -16.61
N ASP A 276 2.52 -8.31 -16.85
CA ASP A 276 2.88 -7.55 -18.04
C ASP A 276 3.29 -8.49 -19.20
N PRO A 277 2.43 -8.68 -20.23
CA PRO A 277 2.74 -9.58 -21.33
C PRO A 277 3.91 -9.08 -22.20
N ALA A 278 4.32 -7.82 -22.08
CA ALA A 278 5.45 -7.25 -22.81
C ALA A 278 6.80 -7.46 -22.11
N ASP A 279 6.81 -7.84 -20.82
CA ASP A 279 8.04 -8.13 -20.08
C ASP A 279 8.15 -9.59 -19.67
N SER A 280 8.36 -10.44 -20.68
CA SER A 280 8.55 -11.88 -20.46
C SER A 280 9.81 -12.20 -19.64
N THR A 281 10.82 -11.33 -19.61
CA THR A 281 12.07 -11.56 -18.88
C THR A 281 11.84 -11.39 -17.38
N LEU A 282 11.16 -10.33 -16.97
CA LEU A 282 10.84 -10.07 -15.56
C LEU A 282 9.86 -11.12 -15.03
N ALA A 283 8.87 -11.49 -15.83
CA ALA A 283 7.93 -12.57 -15.48
C ALA A 283 8.63 -13.93 -15.28
N GLN A 284 9.58 -14.28 -16.16
CA GLN A 284 10.36 -15.52 -16.02
C GLN A 284 11.23 -15.52 -14.76
N GLU A 285 11.89 -14.41 -14.45
CA GLU A 285 12.70 -14.29 -13.24
C GLU A 285 11.82 -14.37 -11.98
N TYR A 286 10.63 -13.73 -12.00
CA TYR A 286 9.65 -13.81 -10.92
C TYR A 286 9.30 -15.27 -10.59
N TRP A 287 8.84 -16.03 -11.57
CA TRP A 287 8.45 -17.42 -11.38
C TRP A 287 9.61 -18.32 -10.97
N LYS A 288 10.79 -18.11 -11.55
CA LYS A 288 12.00 -18.83 -11.17
C LYS A 288 12.36 -18.65 -9.70
N ARG A 289 12.21 -17.44 -9.17
CA ARG A 289 12.47 -17.17 -7.75
C ARG A 289 11.42 -17.80 -6.84
N VAL A 290 10.15 -17.71 -7.19
CA VAL A 290 9.05 -18.33 -6.44
C VAL A 290 9.22 -19.86 -6.42
N GLU A 291 9.48 -20.49 -7.57
CA GLU A 291 9.69 -21.94 -7.65
C GLU A 291 10.96 -22.40 -6.91
N GLY A 292 11.99 -21.59 -6.88
CA GLY A 292 13.27 -21.89 -6.23
C GLY A 292 13.26 -21.70 -4.70
N HIS A 293 12.27 -20.99 -4.17
CA HIS A 293 12.21 -20.70 -2.74
C HIS A 293 11.48 -21.84 -1.99
N PRO A 294 12.05 -22.36 -0.88
CA PRO A 294 11.49 -23.55 -0.21
C PRO A 294 10.10 -23.33 0.42
N PHE A 295 9.76 -22.07 0.78
CA PHE A 295 8.54 -21.74 1.53
C PHE A 295 7.46 -21.06 0.67
N THR A 296 7.71 -20.80 -0.61
CA THR A 296 6.79 -20.06 -1.48
C THR A 296 6.35 -20.83 -2.70
N LYS A 297 6.69 -22.10 -2.77
CA LYS A 297 6.45 -22.96 -3.94
C LYS A 297 4.96 -23.03 -4.30
N GLY A 298 4.62 -22.51 -5.47
CA GLY A 298 3.25 -22.49 -5.97
C GLY A 298 2.33 -21.50 -5.27
N SER A 299 2.86 -20.63 -4.42
CA SER A 299 2.08 -19.64 -3.69
C SER A 299 2.03 -18.28 -4.41
N ASP A 300 1.08 -17.44 -4.02
CA ASP A 300 1.01 -16.04 -4.43
C ASP A 300 2.02 -15.20 -3.64
N CYS A 301 3.27 -15.19 -4.11
CA CYS A 301 4.38 -14.51 -3.46
C CYS A 301 5.10 -13.58 -4.42
N ASN A 302 5.61 -12.47 -3.92
CA ASN A 302 6.43 -11.52 -4.70
C ASN A 302 7.87 -11.51 -4.21
N MET A 303 8.70 -12.38 -4.78
CA MET A 303 10.13 -12.45 -4.43
C MET A 303 10.95 -11.22 -4.84
N MET A 304 10.37 -10.28 -5.63
CA MET A 304 11.05 -9.04 -6.03
C MET A 304 11.08 -7.98 -4.92
N VAL A 305 10.38 -8.20 -3.80
CA VAL A 305 10.40 -7.31 -2.63
C VAL A 305 11.79 -7.13 -2.00
N TYR A 306 12.74 -8.03 -2.32
CA TYR A 306 14.13 -7.95 -1.87
C TYR A 306 15.01 -7.04 -2.74
N ASP A 307 14.53 -6.62 -3.90
CA ASP A 307 15.35 -5.90 -4.88
C ASP A 307 15.25 -4.37 -4.71
N ASP A 308 16.38 -3.68 -4.95
CA ASP A 308 16.42 -2.22 -4.92
C ASP A 308 15.47 -1.56 -5.95
N PHE A 309 15.23 -2.22 -7.11
CA PHE A 309 14.31 -1.65 -8.08
C PHE A 309 12.84 -1.65 -7.60
N TYR A 310 12.46 -2.62 -6.74
CA TYR A 310 11.14 -2.62 -6.11
C TYR A 310 10.96 -1.40 -5.21
N ALA A 311 12.04 -0.97 -4.54
CA ALA A 311 12.06 0.27 -3.77
C ALA A 311 11.88 1.54 -4.61
N LEU A 312 12.05 1.48 -5.93
CA LEU A 312 11.73 2.57 -6.87
C LEU A 312 10.33 2.44 -7.47
N ASP A 313 9.91 1.22 -7.76
CA ASP A 313 8.60 0.96 -8.38
C ASP A 313 7.45 1.29 -7.41
N MET A 314 7.55 0.95 -6.13
CA MET A 314 6.48 1.23 -5.15
C MET A 314 6.19 2.73 -4.98
N PRO A 315 7.17 3.64 -4.76
CA PRO A 315 6.87 5.06 -4.75
C PRO A 315 6.41 5.60 -6.11
N LEU A 316 6.85 5.03 -7.24
CA LEU A 316 6.37 5.40 -8.57
C LEU A 316 4.89 5.08 -8.75
N LEU A 317 4.45 3.88 -8.33
CA LEU A 317 3.04 3.50 -8.30
C LEU A 317 2.23 4.49 -7.45
N LEU A 318 2.74 4.81 -6.25
CA LEU A 318 2.07 5.74 -5.34
C LEU A 318 1.98 7.16 -5.91
N MET A 319 3.00 7.63 -6.68
CA MET A 319 2.92 8.90 -7.40
C MET A 319 1.78 8.89 -8.43
N SER A 320 1.58 7.79 -9.15
CA SER A 320 0.45 7.64 -10.07
C SER A 320 -0.90 7.73 -9.34
N VAL A 321 -1.01 7.13 -8.16
CA VAL A 321 -2.21 7.23 -7.29
C VAL A 321 -2.46 8.69 -6.88
N MET A 322 -1.44 9.39 -6.40
CA MET A 322 -1.55 10.78 -5.96
C MET A 322 -1.91 11.72 -7.12
N ASN A 323 -1.20 11.61 -8.24
CA ASN A 323 -1.38 12.45 -9.42
C ASN A 323 -2.73 12.20 -10.14
N SER A 324 -3.34 11.03 -9.94
CA SER A 324 -4.69 10.74 -10.45
C SER A 324 -5.83 11.34 -9.62
N GLY A 325 -5.52 11.83 -8.41
CA GLY A 325 -6.50 12.38 -7.49
C GLY A 325 -7.17 11.36 -6.56
N PHE A 326 -6.69 10.12 -6.54
CA PHE A 326 -7.05 9.17 -5.48
C PHE A 326 -6.62 9.68 -4.11
N SER A 327 -7.31 9.28 -3.07
CA SER A 327 -7.17 9.89 -1.75
C SER A 327 -6.21 9.17 -0.82
N ALA A 328 -5.90 7.92 -1.07
CA ALA A 328 -4.96 7.11 -0.30
C ALA A 328 -4.58 5.83 -1.06
N ALA A 329 -3.51 5.17 -0.61
CA ALA A 329 -3.23 3.78 -0.95
C ALA A 329 -2.59 3.05 0.23
N ALA A 330 -2.95 1.77 0.44
CA ALA A 330 -2.28 0.86 1.36
C ALA A 330 -1.46 -0.15 0.58
N ALA A 331 -0.16 -0.26 0.88
CA ALA A 331 0.65 -1.30 0.26
C ALA A 331 0.35 -2.68 0.84
N TRP A 332 0.22 -3.67 -0.01
CA TRP A 332 0.22 -5.07 0.34
C TRP A 332 1.65 -5.58 0.38
N MET A 333 2.22 -5.92 1.51
CA MET A 333 1.73 -5.84 2.89
C MET A 333 2.87 -5.47 3.85
N LEU A 334 2.57 -5.25 5.15
CA LEU A 334 3.58 -4.87 6.14
C LEU A 334 4.57 -6.00 6.40
N ASP A 335 4.08 -7.20 6.72
CA ASP A 335 4.85 -8.29 7.32
C ASP A 335 4.38 -9.65 6.81
N ASP A 336 5.30 -10.48 6.37
CA ASP A 336 4.96 -11.83 5.89
C ASP A 336 4.40 -12.75 6.98
N ALA A 337 4.71 -12.47 8.25
CA ALA A 337 4.24 -13.28 9.37
C ALA A 337 2.73 -13.15 9.63
N MET A 338 2.04 -12.20 8.99
CA MET A 338 0.60 -12.02 9.16
C MET A 338 -0.23 -13.12 8.48
N HIS A 339 0.27 -13.71 7.38
CA HIS A 339 -0.52 -14.58 6.51
C HIS A 339 0.15 -15.89 6.14
N SER A 340 -0.66 -16.95 6.09
CA SER A 340 -0.38 -18.15 5.32
C SER A 340 -1.14 -18.12 3.98
N ASN A 341 -0.73 -18.95 3.04
CA ASN A 341 -1.34 -19.01 1.70
C ASN A 341 -2.56 -19.92 1.61
N GLY A 342 -3.09 -20.41 2.67
CA GLY A 342 -4.21 -21.36 2.61
C GLY A 342 -4.78 -21.75 3.97
N ASP A 343 -4.62 -20.92 4.95
CA ASP A 343 -5.12 -21.13 6.31
C ASP A 343 -4.67 -22.46 6.94
N SER A 344 -3.62 -23.05 6.36
CA SER A 344 -3.14 -24.36 6.78
C SER A 344 -2.23 -24.29 8.01
N GLY A 345 -1.69 -23.14 8.30
CA GLY A 345 -0.66 -22.96 9.32
C GLY A 345 0.65 -23.70 9.00
N ARG A 346 0.91 -23.97 7.71
CA ARG A 346 2.14 -24.62 7.26
C ARG A 346 3.09 -23.59 6.70
N ILE A 347 4.37 -23.77 7.01
CA ILE A 347 5.45 -22.84 6.62
C ILE A 347 5.56 -22.68 5.10
N GLU A 348 5.31 -23.72 4.34
CA GLU A 348 5.34 -23.71 2.87
C GLU A 348 4.17 -22.96 2.22
N ASP A 349 3.19 -22.56 3.01
CA ASP A 349 2.01 -21.81 2.54
C ASP A 349 2.09 -20.32 2.87
N ILE A 350 3.25 -19.82 3.29
CA ILE A 350 3.41 -18.42 3.68
C ILE A 350 3.32 -17.48 2.48
N LYS A 351 2.66 -16.34 2.62
CA LYS A 351 2.66 -15.26 1.63
C LYS A 351 3.88 -14.35 1.86
N LEU A 352 4.72 -14.20 0.85
CA LEU A 352 5.93 -13.41 0.93
C LEU A 352 5.79 -12.15 0.07
N TRP A 353 5.33 -11.06 0.68
CA TRP A 353 5.08 -9.76 0.06
C TRP A 353 5.55 -8.59 0.93
N GLY A 354 5.81 -8.83 2.21
CA GLY A 354 6.00 -7.83 3.23
C GLY A 354 7.28 -7.02 3.13
N MET A 355 7.40 -6.07 4.02
CA MET A 355 8.62 -5.28 4.22
C MET A 355 9.68 -6.04 5.06
N TRP A 356 9.27 -7.11 5.72
CA TRP A 356 10.07 -8.06 6.52
C TRP A 356 9.24 -9.29 6.85
N ASN A 357 9.82 -10.22 7.61
CA ASN A 357 9.11 -11.26 8.32
C ASN A 357 9.55 -11.23 9.79
N ILE A 358 8.73 -10.73 10.70
CA ILE A 358 9.10 -10.58 12.12
C ILE A 358 9.33 -11.91 12.85
N LEU A 359 8.85 -13.02 12.28
CA LEU A 359 9.06 -14.38 12.77
C LEU A 359 10.04 -15.15 11.87
N GLY A 360 10.97 -14.44 11.23
CA GLY A 360 11.96 -15.05 10.31
C GLY A 360 12.80 -16.13 10.96
N ALA A 361 13.25 -15.92 12.19
CA ALA A 361 14.02 -16.89 12.94
C ALA A 361 13.20 -18.14 13.28
N GLU A 362 11.94 -17.97 13.70
CA GLU A 362 11.06 -19.06 14.13
C GLU A 362 10.48 -19.83 12.95
N VAL A 363 10.10 -19.12 11.88
CA VAL A 363 9.38 -19.71 10.74
C VAL A 363 10.34 -20.26 9.69
N PHE A 364 11.42 -19.52 9.36
CA PHE A 364 12.38 -19.90 8.32
C PHE A 364 13.70 -20.43 8.86
N GLU A 365 13.90 -20.41 10.18
CA GLU A 365 15.22 -20.66 10.80
C GLU A 365 16.30 -19.70 10.23
N ASP A 366 15.88 -18.51 9.77
CA ASP A 366 16.71 -17.49 9.13
C ASP A 366 16.40 -16.09 9.68
N PRO A 367 17.14 -15.64 10.71
CA PRO A 367 16.94 -14.31 11.30
C PRO A 367 17.13 -13.15 10.33
N SER A 368 17.78 -13.37 9.17
CA SER A 368 17.95 -12.30 8.17
C SER A 368 16.64 -11.89 7.51
N GLN A 369 15.61 -12.73 7.57
CA GLN A 369 14.26 -12.40 7.08
C GLN A 369 13.55 -11.32 7.91
N GLU A 370 14.02 -11.10 9.14
CA GLU A 370 13.52 -10.04 10.02
C GLU A 370 14.06 -8.66 9.64
N GLU A 371 15.14 -8.60 8.85
CA GLU A 371 15.68 -7.33 8.37
C GLU A 371 14.68 -6.62 7.43
N VAL A 372 14.63 -5.29 7.53
CA VAL A 372 13.77 -4.50 6.64
C VAL A 372 14.27 -4.54 5.20
N ARG A 373 13.37 -4.77 4.27
CA ARG A 373 13.66 -4.81 2.83
C ARG A 373 13.77 -3.40 2.25
N PRO A 374 14.44 -3.21 1.10
CA PRO A 374 14.72 -1.90 0.49
C PRO A 374 13.50 -0.96 0.39
N TRP A 375 12.35 -1.45 -0.01
CA TRP A 375 11.15 -0.64 -0.23
C TRP A 375 10.50 -0.10 1.04
N TYR A 376 10.81 -0.66 2.21
CA TYR A 376 10.40 -0.09 3.50
C TYR A 376 10.83 1.37 3.63
N TYR A 377 12.06 1.70 3.22
CA TYR A 377 12.58 3.06 3.36
C TYR A 377 11.88 4.04 2.44
N THR A 378 11.67 3.68 1.18
CA THR A 378 11.05 4.59 0.21
C THR A 378 9.56 4.78 0.47
N TRP A 379 8.84 3.71 0.83
CA TRP A 379 7.44 3.78 1.25
C TRP A 379 7.28 4.61 2.53
N SER A 380 8.16 4.42 3.52
CA SER A 380 8.18 5.21 4.75
C SER A 380 8.38 6.70 4.49
N LEU A 381 9.26 7.06 3.57
CA LEU A 381 9.43 8.47 3.19
C LEU A 381 8.16 9.05 2.54
N MET A 382 7.47 8.28 1.71
CA MET A 382 6.19 8.72 1.14
C MET A 382 5.11 8.89 2.22
N CYS A 383 5.02 7.99 3.20
CA CYS A 383 4.08 8.14 4.32
C CYS A 383 4.37 9.41 5.14
N ARG A 384 5.63 9.62 5.50
CA ARG A 384 6.04 10.74 6.39
C ARG A 384 5.91 12.11 5.75
N HIS A 385 6.21 12.20 4.46
CA HIS A 385 6.31 13.50 3.78
C HIS A 385 5.08 13.85 2.94
N PHE A 386 4.06 12.99 2.93
CA PHE A 386 2.74 13.26 2.35
C PHE A 386 1.63 12.87 3.34
N PRO A 387 1.57 13.54 4.51
CA PRO A 387 0.62 13.20 5.56
C PRO A 387 -0.82 13.51 5.17
N ALA A 388 -1.77 12.94 5.92
CA ALA A 388 -3.19 13.24 5.79
C ALA A 388 -3.47 14.74 5.92
N GLY A 389 -4.43 15.24 5.11
CA GLY A 389 -4.75 16.66 5.01
C GLY A 389 -3.87 17.46 4.05
N SER A 390 -2.88 16.82 3.41
CA SER A 390 -2.10 17.44 2.32
C SER A 390 -2.97 17.71 1.11
N LYS A 391 -2.60 18.75 0.34
CA LYS A 391 -3.19 19.04 -0.98
C LYS A 391 -2.21 18.58 -2.04
N ILE A 392 -2.61 17.64 -2.87
CA ILE A 392 -1.80 17.21 -4.01
C ILE A 392 -1.89 18.27 -5.09
N LEU A 393 -0.75 18.70 -5.62
CA LEU A 393 -0.62 19.81 -6.54
C LEU A 393 -0.06 19.35 -7.89
N GLU A 394 -0.47 20.06 -8.94
CA GLU A 394 0.09 19.87 -10.25
C GLU A 394 1.53 20.39 -10.34
N LEU A 395 2.34 19.67 -11.12
CA LEU A 395 3.72 20.03 -11.44
C LEU A 395 3.83 20.41 -12.92
N GLU A 396 4.49 21.53 -13.20
CA GLU A 396 4.88 21.93 -14.54
C GLU A 396 6.37 21.63 -14.79
N GLY A 397 6.68 21.03 -15.91
CA GLY A 397 8.06 20.78 -16.36
C GLY A 397 8.15 19.61 -17.32
N ASP A 398 9.16 19.67 -18.20
CA ASP A 398 9.46 18.60 -19.14
C ASP A 398 10.39 17.57 -18.47
N LEU A 399 9.82 16.65 -17.69
CA LEU A 399 10.58 15.57 -17.07
C LEU A 399 11.13 14.60 -18.15
N PRO A 400 12.34 14.07 -17.97
CA PRO A 400 12.81 12.96 -18.79
C PRO A 400 11.87 11.75 -18.71
N GLU A 401 11.81 10.97 -19.76
CA GLU A 401 10.91 9.80 -19.90
C GLU A 401 10.99 8.81 -18.72
N ASN A 402 12.17 8.68 -18.10
CA ASN A 402 12.39 7.76 -16.98
C ASN A 402 12.39 8.47 -15.61
N VAL A 403 11.78 9.65 -15.53
CA VAL A 403 11.65 10.41 -14.28
C VAL A 403 10.18 10.74 -14.02
N ALA A 404 9.69 10.34 -12.88
CA ALA A 404 8.37 10.73 -12.38
C ALA A 404 8.47 11.62 -11.15
N SER A 405 7.43 12.40 -10.88
CA SER A 405 7.34 13.24 -9.68
C SER A 405 5.91 13.48 -9.24
N THR A 406 5.77 13.83 -7.96
CA THR A 406 4.52 14.32 -7.35
C THR A 406 4.83 15.42 -6.35
N ALA A 407 3.87 16.30 -6.10
CA ALA A 407 4.01 17.40 -5.14
C ALA A 407 2.77 17.57 -4.26
N ALA A 408 3.01 18.06 -3.05
CA ALA A 408 1.93 18.44 -2.14
C ALA A 408 2.26 19.71 -1.37
N GLN A 409 1.20 20.46 -1.04
CA GLN A 409 1.22 21.41 0.07
C GLN A 409 0.75 20.69 1.34
N LEU A 410 1.59 20.70 2.36
CA LEU A 410 1.33 20.04 3.63
C LEU A 410 0.40 20.87 4.54
N PRO A 411 -0.20 20.27 5.58
CA PRO A 411 -1.10 20.98 6.50
C PRO A 411 -0.48 22.18 7.21
N ASP A 412 0.84 22.18 7.42
CA ASP A 412 1.60 23.30 8.02
C ASP A 412 1.95 24.42 7.01
N GLY A 413 1.53 24.27 5.74
CA GLY A 413 1.80 25.20 4.64
C GLY A 413 3.15 25.02 3.97
N SER A 414 4.00 24.08 4.41
CA SER A 414 5.22 23.69 3.71
C SER A 414 4.90 22.82 2.48
N TYR A 415 5.92 22.48 1.71
CA TYR A 415 5.77 21.68 0.49
C TYR A 415 6.61 20.42 0.55
N SER A 416 6.14 19.38 -0.08
CA SER A 416 6.87 18.15 -0.32
C SER A 416 6.86 17.83 -1.81
N VAL A 417 8.01 17.44 -2.36
CA VAL A 417 8.13 17.03 -3.77
C VAL A 417 8.97 15.77 -3.83
N ALA A 418 8.40 14.72 -4.37
CA ALA A 418 9.09 13.45 -4.56
C ALA A 418 9.42 13.22 -6.05
N PHE A 419 10.54 12.55 -6.29
CA PHE A 419 11.03 12.16 -7.61
C PHE A 419 11.45 10.70 -7.59
N VAL A 420 11.17 9.99 -8.68
CA VAL A 420 11.77 8.69 -8.99
C VAL A 420 12.49 8.79 -10.33
N ASN A 421 13.78 8.48 -10.35
CA ASN A 421 14.53 8.27 -11.57
C ASN A 421 14.84 6.78 -11.70
N TYR A 422 14.10 6.09 -12.57
CA TYR A 422 14.32 4.68 -12.87
C TYR A 422 15.16 4.46 -14.16
N GLY A 423 15.72 5.55 -14.69
CA GLY A 423 16.64 5.53 -15.84
C GLY A 423 18.09 5.29 -15.43
N SER A 424 18.96 5.17 -16.45
CA SER A 424 20.40 4.94 -16.30
C SER A 424 21.23 6.23 -16.25
N GLU A 425 20.60 7.39 -16.43
CA GLU A 425 21.29 8.69 -16.47
C GLU A 425 20.90 9.56 -15.28
N SER A 426 21.82 10.39 -14.82
CA SER A 426 21.57 11.39 -13.79
C SER A 426 21.07 12.69 -14.42
N HIS A 427 20.13 13.37 -13.77
CA HIS A 427 19.53 14.59 -14.27
C HIS A 427 19.74 15.77 -13.30
N PRO A 428 20.30 16.90 -13.74
CA PRO A 428 20.29 18.13 -12.95
C PRO A 428 18.87 18.69 -12.90
N ILE A 429 18.36 18.95 -11.71
CA ILE A 429 17.02 19.51 -11.46
C ILE A 429 17.12 20.95 -10.97
N ASP A 430 16.25 21.82 -11.48
CA ASP A 430 16.00 23.19 -11.00
C ASP A 430 14.53 23.27 -10.54
N LEU A 431 14.29 22.87 -9.28
CA LEU A 431 12.98 22.87 -8.65
C LEU A 431 12.58 24.28 -8.21
N LYS A 432 11.33 24.66 -8.47
CA LYS A 432 10.71 25.90 -8.00
C LYS A 432 9.55 25.60 -7.06
N LEU A 433 9.63 26.15 -5.86
CA LEU A 433 8.54 26.13 -4.88
C LEU A 433 7.93 27.54 -4.77
N PRO A 434 6.65 27.66 -4.38
CA PRO A 434 6.04 28.96 -4.06
C PRO A 434 6.64 29.65 -2.82
N VAL A 435 7.52 28.97 -2.10
CA VAL A 435 8.19 29.43 -0.86
C VAL A 435 9.70 29.33 -0.99
N SER A 436 10.43 29.93 -0.03
CA SER A 436 11.88 29.78 0.04
C SER A 436 12.28 28.36 0.46
N PHE A 437 13.50 27.94 0.09
CA PHE A 437 14.07 26.64 0.46
C PHE A 437 14.68 26.62 1.88
N GLU A 438 14.45 27.65 2.69
CA GLU A 438 14.96 27.67 4.06
C GLU A 438 14.37 26.52 4.90
N GLY A 439 15.26 25.71 5.47
CA GLY A 439 14.91 24.53 6.26
C GLY A 439 14.58 23.27 5.43
N TYR A 440 14.63 23.34 4.10
CA TYR A 440 14.39 22.18 3.25
C TYR A 440 15.63 21.28 3.13
N SER A 441 15.36 19.98 2.99
CA SER A 441 16.36 18.96 2.75
C SER A 441 15.98 18.10 1.55
N LEU A 442 16.98 17.56 0.88
CA LEU A 442 16.86 16.46 -0.09
C LEU A 442 17.21 15.18 0.63
N GLN A 443 16.28 14.25 0.67
CA GLN A 443 16.50 12.88 1.10
C GLN A 443 16.49 11.99 -0.15
N THR A 444 17.47 11.11 -0.28
CA THR A 444 17.59 10.19 -1.42
C THR A 444 17.74 8.76 -0.92
N TYR A 445 17.20 7.83 -1.69
CA TYR A 445 17.43 6.41 -1.55
C TYR A 445 18.03 5.86 -2.84
N HIS A 446 19.24 5.30 -2.69
CA HIS A 446 19.94 4.55 -3.73
C HIS A 446 20.79 3.50 -3.00
N SER A 447 20.27 2.30 -2.82
CA SER A 447 20.87 1.25 -1.93
C SER A 447 21.17 1.72 -0.49
N GLY A 448 20.53 2.80 -0.04
CA GLY A 448 20.67 3.39 1.28
C GLY A 448 20.15 4.81 1.32
N LEU A 449 19.87 5.32 2.53
CA LEU A 449 19.34 6.66 2.76
C LEU A 449 20.46 7.69 2.90
N GLU A 450 20.34 8.80 2.18
CA GLU A 450 21.14 10.00 2.37
C GLU A 450 20.26 11.21 2.60
N LYS A 451 20.72 12.18 3.40
CA LYS A 451 20.04 13.45 3.64
C LYS A 451 21.01 14.60 3.56
N LYS A 452 20.67 15.65 2.80
CA LYS A 452 21.47 16.87 2.67
C LYS A 452 20.58 18.11 2.55
N PRO A 453 21.02 19.30 3.03
CA PRO A 453 20.26 20.54 2.89
C PRO A 453 20.12 20.94 1.42
N VAL A 454 18.98 21.56 1.09
CA VAL A 454 18.72 22.20 -0.21
C VAL A 454 18.50 23.69 0.02
N SER A 455 19.33 24.54 -0.57
CA SER A 455 19.29 25.99 -0.34
C SER A 455 18.61 26.79 -1.46
N ASN A 456 18.53 26.25 -2.68
CA ASN A 456 18.08 27.01 -3.85
C ASN A 456 17.29 26.17 -4.89
N GLY A 457 16.86 24.97 -4.51
CA GLY A 457 16.10 24.06 -5.36
C GLY A 457 16.91 23.35 -6.45
N ARG A 458 18.24 23.55 -6.49
CA ARG A 458 19.10 22.89 -7.46
C ARG A 458 19.82 21.69 -6.88
N PHE A 459 19.67 20.55 -7.54
CA PHE A 459 20.33 19.30 -7.16
C PHE A 459 20.50 18.40 -8.39
N VAL A 460 21.30 17.36 -8.25
CA VAL A 460 21.37 16.27 -9.22
C VAL A 460 20.51 15.12 -8.71
N LEU A 461 19.59 14.64 -9.53
CA LEU A 461 18.84 13.41 -9.31
C LEU A 461 19.61 12.26 -9.96
N PRO A 462 20.28 11.40 -9.20
CA PRO A 462 21.08 10.32 -9.76
C PRO A 462 20.22 9.29 -10.51
N ALA A 463 20.87 8.47 -11.34
CA ALA A 463 20.25 7.28 -11.90
C ALA A 463 19.77 6.32 -10.81
N GLN A 464 18.71 5.55 -11.06
CA GLN A 464 18.17 4.53 -10.14
C GLN A 464 18.00 5.07 -8.70
N THR A 465 17.34 6.23 -8.56
CA THR A 465 17.22 6.91 -7.26
C THR A 465 15.79 7.40 -7.01
N PHE A 466 15.28 7.14 -5.81
CA PHE A 466 14.16 7.86 -5.24
C PHE A 466 14.67 9.07 -4.46
N ALA A 467 14.02 10.21 -4.61
CA ALA A 467 14.40 11.45 -3.94
C ALA A 467 13.16 12.21 -3.45
N ILE A 468 13.29 12.86 -2.29
CA ILE A 468 12.24 13.73 -1.75
C ILE A 468 12.83 15.03 -1.22
N VAL A 469 12.23 16.15 -1.63
CA VAL A 469 12.54 17.51 -1.14
C VAL A 469 11.42 17.91 -0.19
N SER A 470 11.75 18.08 1.07
CA SER A 470 10.79 18.46 2.12
C SER A 470 11.46 19.27 3.23
N LYS A 471 10.65 19.89 4.07
CA LYS A 471 11.12 20.64 5.24
C LYS A 471 11.44 19.73 6.43
#